data_19e4c5f3cff58ca951663fcc98afaf39
#
_entry.id   19e4c5f3cff58ca951663fcc98afaf39
#
_cell.length_a   1.000
_cell.length_b   1.000
_cell.length_c   1.000
_cell.angle_alpha   90.00
_cell.angle_beta   90.00
_cell.angle_gamma   90.00
#
_symmetry.space_group_name_H-M   'P 1'
#
loop_
_entity.id
_entity.type
_entity.pdbx_description
1 polymer ?
#
loop_
_entity_poly.entity_id
_entity_poly.type
_entity_poly.pdbx_seq_one_letter_code
_entity_poly.pdbx_strand_id
1 'polypeptide(L)'
;MAADSTGSESTRTAGAVADADPADSAAPGMRAADVGRAARQDLQFRIPRMPVVRRGVRMRRDDDTWVLDGGRKSQVLGGAFARDHLGALLQACDGTRTLAQIGETTGIGPNGAFEAVSLLWTGGIVEEGDTAPLPDPQPAPELACLLSRLGDSTGVNDSWQDAARRLAAARVAVTGDADLVGELIGALDPTLDARAADAEPGDTLAVVLGTTGSPADGEAERCWGLGVPLLRVRIEHEAVTVGPYIDPGFSPCL
;
A
#
# COMPACT_ATOMS: atom_id res chain seq x y z
N MET A 1 15.02 18.91 -82.01
CA MET A 1 15.59 17.59 -81.54
C MET A 1 14.73 17.16 -80.37
N ALA A 2 13.97 16.13 -80.65
CA ALA A 2 13.00 15.55 -79.76
C ALA A 2 13.65 14.63 -78.69
N ALA A 3 13.07 14.59 -77.51
CA ALA A 3 13.22 13.47 -76.66
C ALA A 3 11.89 13.22 -75.92
N ASP A 4 11.34 12.12 -76.30
CA ASP A 4 10.17 11.44 -75.80
C ASP A 4 10.36 11.00 -74.31
N SER A 5 9.36 11.16 -73.50
CA SER A 5 9.31 10.45 -72.22
C SER A 5 7.92 9.94 -71.93
N THR A 6 7.76 8.67 -72.15
CA THR A 6 6.63 7.82 -71.91
C THR A 6 6.24 7.83 -70.42
N GLY A 7 4.99 8.20 -70.14
CA GLY A 7 4.38 8.06 -68.82
C GLY A 7 3.99 6.63 -68.55
N SER A 8 4.36 6.17 -67.36
CA SER A 8 3.88 4.93 -66.78
C SER A 8 2.75 5.24 -65.76
N GLU A 9 1.53 4.90 -66.17
CA GLU A 9 0.35 4.90 -65.32
C GLU A 9 0.43 3.74 -64.32
N SER A 10 0.64 4.05 -63.02
CA SER A 10 0.57 3.07 -61.96
C SER A 10 -0.84 3.04 -61.41
N THR A 11 -1.54 1.99 -61.71
CA THR A 11 -2.86 1.64 -61.19
C THR A 11 -2.79 1.40 -59.71
N ARG A 12 -3.29 2.32 -58.89
CA ARG A 12 -3.48 2.12 -57.47
C ARG A 12 -4.72 1.29 -57.22
N THR A 13 -4.51 0.02 -56.86
CA THR A 13 -5.52 -0.87 -56.30
C THR A 13 -5.94 -0.32 -54.95
N ALA A 14 -7.19 0.14 -54.82
CA ALA A 14 -7.79 0.50 -53.54
C ALA A 14 -7.99 -0.78 -52.73
N GLY A 15 -7.08 -1.05 -51.78
CA GLY A 15 -7.28 -2.02 -50.71
C GLY A 15 -8.31 -1.49 -49.74
N ALA A 16 -9.42 -2.18 -49.60
CA ALA A 16 -10.41 -1.93 -48.57
C ALA A 16 -9.74 -2.02 -47.19
N VAL A 17 -9.64 -0.90 -46.49
CA VAL A 17 -9.34 -0.84 -45.08
C VAL A 17 -10.59 -1.35 -44.37
N ALA A 18 -10.53 -2.55 -43.85
CA ALA A 18 -11.55 -3.04 -42.94
C ALA A 18 -11.59 -2.09 -41.74
N ASP A 19 -12.74 -1.51 -41.49
CA ASP A 19 -13.04 -0.75 -40.27
C ASP A 19 -12.77 -1.67 -39.06
N ALA A 20 -11.63 -1.50 -38.44
CA ALA A 20 -11.33 -2.11 -37.12
C ALA A 20 -12.18 -1.34 -36.09
N ASP A 21 -13.09 -2.06 -35.44
CA ASP A 21 -13.94 -1.58 -34.37
C ASP A 21 -13.06 -0.88 -33.30
N PRO A 22 -13.27 0.41 -32.96
CA PRO A 22 -12.45 1.12 -31.97
C PRO A 22 -12.54 0.56 -30.55
N ALA A 23 -13.38 -0.45 -30.31
CA ALA A 23 -13.52 -1.12 -29.01
C ALA A 23 -12.40 -2.14 -28.69
N ASP A 24 -11.50 -2.49 -29.62
CA ASP A 24 -10.50 -3.55 -29.44
C ASP A 24 -9.07 -3.04 -29.18
N SER A 25 -8.89 -1.73 -28.96
CA SER A 25 -7.57 -1.10 -28.69
C SER A 25 -7.30 -0.83 -27.20
N ALA A 26 -8.10 -1.32 -26.25
CA ALA A 26 -7.74 -1.26 -24.84
C ALA A 26 -6.64 -2.29 -24.57
N ALA A 27 -5.50 -1.83 -24.02
CA ALA A 27 -4.45 -2.72 -23.50
C ALA A 27 -5.09 -3.84 -22.67
N PRO A 28 -4.65 -5.11 -22.81
CA PRO A 28 -5.28 -6.23 -22.12
C PRO A 28 -5.25 -5.99 -20.61
N GLY A 29 -6.41 -5.63 -20.06
CA GLY A 29 -6.57 -5.42 -18.62
C GLY A 29 -6.45 -6.74 -17.87
N MET A 30 -5.99 -6.69 -16.64
CA MET A 30 -5.94 -7.87 -15.76
C MET A 30 -7.36 -8.33 -15.43
N ARG A 31 -7.67 -9.61 -15.66
CA ARG A 31 -8.99 -10.19 -15.39
C ARG A 31 -9.02 -10.83 -14.00
N ALA A 32 -10.12 -10.67 -13.27
CA ALA A 32 -10.30 -11.29 -11.95
C ALA A 32 -10.12 -12.82 -11.97
N ALA A 33 -10.64 -13.50 -12.99
CA ALA A 33 -10.49 -14.94 -13.16
C ALA A 33 -9.03 -15.39 -13.32
N ASP A 34 -8.19 -14.61 -13.99
CA ASP A 34 -6.76 -14.93 -14.18
C ASP A 34 -5.99 -14.75 -12.88
N VAL A 35 -6.27 -13.67 -12.14
CA VAL A 35 -5.69 -13.41 -10.81
C VAL A 35 -6.13 -14.50 -9.82
N GLY A 36 -7.42 -14.83 -9.79
CA GLY A 36 -7.93 -15.88 -8.91
C GLY A 36 -7.35 -17.26 -9.23
N ARG A 37 -7.11 -17.57 -10.50
CA ARG A 37 -6.43 -18.80 -10.89
C ARG A 37 -4.99 -18.82 -10.40
N ALA A 38 -4.24 -17.74 -10.59
CA ALA A 38 -2.87 -17.63 -10.10
C ALA A 38 -2.81 -17.73 -8.57
N ALA A 39 -3.74 -17.06 -7.87
CA ALA A 39 -3.84 -17.10 -6.42
C ALA A 39 -4.09 -18.51 -5.85
N ARG A 40 -4.86 -19.37 -6.58
CA ARG A 40 -5.07 -20.78 -6.17
C ARG A 40 -3.84 -21.66 -6.39
N GLN A 41 -2.97 -21.29 -7.31
CA GLN A 41 -1.76 -22.05 -7.65
C GLN A 41 -0.55 -21.68 -6.81
N ASP A 42 -0.54 -20.46 -6.27
CA ASP A 42 0.55 -19.96 -5.45
C ASP A 42 0.20 -20.09 -3.96
N LEU A 43 0.83 -21.04 -3.27
CA LEU A 43 0.65 -21.28 -1.84
C LEU A 43 1.11 -20.11 -0.95
N GLN A 44 1.92 -19.21 -1.49
CA GLN A 44 2.39 -18.01 -0.77
C GLN A 44 1.42 -16.84 -0.95
N PHE A 45 0.55 -16.90 -1.95
CA PHE A 45 -0.43 -15.83 -2.20
C PHE A 45 -1.60 -15.96 -1.23
N ARG A 46 -1.61 -15.11 -0.22
CA ARG A 46 -2.68 -15.06 0.79
C ARG A 46 -3.62 -13.90 0.46
N ILE A 47 -4.88 -14.22 0.25
CA ILE A 47 -5.94 -13.21 0.14
C ILE A 47 -6.65 -13.04 1.49
N PRO A 48 -7.27 -11.89 1.74
CA PRO A 48 -8.05 -11.66 2.95
C PRO A 48 -9.14 -12.70 3.15
N ARG A 49 -9.30 -13.17 4.38
CA ARG A 49 -10.38 -14.09 4.78
C ARG A 49 -11.68 -13.37 5.04
N MET A 50 -11.58 -12.20 5.67
CA MET A 50 -12.67 -11.26 5.95
C MET A 50 -12.29 -9.90 5.35
N PRO A 51 -12.41 -9.72 4.03
CA PRO A 51 -11.92 -8.53 3.38
C PRO A 51 -12.66 -7.28 3.83
N VAL A 52 -11.91 -6.19 4.00
CA VAL A 52 -12.43 -4.85 4.22
C VAL A 52 -11.82 -3.88 3.20
N VAL A 53 -12.63 -2.93 2.75
CA VAL A 53 -12.11 -1.85 1.87
C VAL A 53 -11.14 -1.00 2.67
N ARG A 54 -9.94 -0.77 2.13
CA ARG A 54 -8.89 0.02 2.79
C ARG A 54 -9.36 1.44 3.09
N ARG A 55 -8.93 1.96 4.22
CA ARG A 55 -9.17 3.34 4.61
C ARG A 55 -8.56 4.30 3.60
N GLY A 56 -9.27 5.37 3.29
CA GLY A 56 -8.82 6.38 2.32
C GLY A 56 -9.06 5.99 0.86
N VAL A 57 -9.51 4.78 0.54
CA VAL A 57 -9.97 4.44 -0.81
C VAL A 57 -11.27 5.18 -1.10
N ARG A 58 -11.26 5.93 -2.20
CA ARG A 58 -12.43 6.64 -2.72
C ARG A 58 -12.89 5.95 -3.99
N MET A 59 -14.19 5.76 -4.09
CA MET A 59 -14.83 5.04 -5.18
C MET A 59 -15.76 5.99 -5.93
N ARG A 60 -15.61 6.06 -7.23
CA ARG A 60 -16.44 6.87 -8.12
C ARG A 60 -16.87 6.01 -9.29
N ARG A 61 -18.16 6.04 -9.57
CA ARG A 61 -18.71 5.45 -10.80
C ARG A 61 -18.60 6.47 -11.92
N ASP A 62 -18.12 6.00 -13.07
CA ASP A 62 -17.96 6.80 -14.29
C ASP A 62 -18.54 5.99 -15.45
N ASP A 63 -19.78 6.28 -15.82
CA ASP A 63 -20.61 5.50 -16.74
C ASP A 63 -20.65 4.00 -16.34
N ASP A 64 -20.07 3.13 -17.18
CA ASP A 64 -19.99 1.68 -16.98
C ASP A 64 -18.73 1.22 -16.25
N THR A 65 -17.92 2.17 -15.76
CA THR A 65 -16.66 1.86 -15.05
C THR A 65 -16.66 2.40 -13.65
N TRP A 66 -15.81 1.83 -12.81
CA TRP A 66 -15.48 2.31 -11.48
C TRP A 66 -14.06 2.82 -11.43
N VAL A 67 -13.87 4.01 -10.92
CA VAL A 67 -12.56 4.59 -10.62
C VAL A 67 -12.32 4.48 -9.12
N LEU A 68 -11.24 3.81 -8.74
CA LEU A 68 -10.84 3.56 -7.37
C LEU A 68 -9.54 4.31 -7.10
N ASP A 69 -9.62 5.34 -6.26
CA ASP A 69 -8.49 6.22 -5.90
C ASP A 69 -8.14 6.06 -4.41
N GLY A 70 -6.91 6.39 -4.04
CA GLY A 70 -6.45 6.34 -2.64
C GLY A 70 -5.70 5.07 -2.26
N GLY A 71 -5.64 4.06 -3.15
CA GLY A 71 -4.74 2.93 -3.04
C GLY A 71 -3.31 3.27 -3.51
N ARG A 72 -2.48 2.24 -3.75
CA ARG A 72 -1.12 2.43 -4.30
C ARG A 72 -1.11 3.08 -5.68
N LYS A 73 -2.14 2.80 -6.47
CA LYS A 73 -2.38 3.35 -7.81
C LYS A 73 -3.87 3.59 -7.97
N SER A 74 -4.23 4.61 -8.74
CA SER A 74 -5.59 4.75 -9.25
C SER A 74 -5.91 3.60 -10.21
N GLN A 75 -7.09 3.01 -10.08
CA GLN A 75 -7.51 1.87 -10.87
C GLN A 75 -8.85 2.14 -11.52
N VAL A 76 -9.00 1.65 -12.74
CA VAL A 76 -10.27 1.69 -13.48
C VAL A 76 -10.71 0.25 -13.67
N LEU A 77 -11.88 -0.09 -13.14
CA LEU A 77 -12.49 -1.41 -13.26
C LEU A 77 -13.73 -1.30 -14.13
N GLY A 78 -13.75 -2.05 -15.21
CA GLY A 78 -14.84 -2.04 -16.20
C GLY A 78 -15.36 -3.43 -16.52
N GLY A 79 -16.32 -3.47 -17.44
CA GLY A 79 -16.98 -4.67 -17.90
C GLY A 79 -18.26 -5.01 -17.12
N ALA A 80 -18.98 -6.04 -17.58
CA ALA A 80 -20.30 -6.38 -17.04
C ALA A 80 -20.26 -6.65 -15.53
N PHE A 81 -19.25 -7.38 -15.04
CA PHE A 81 -19.11 -7.65 -13.61
C PHE A 81 -18.96 -6.37 -12.77
N ALA A 82 -18.09 -5.45 -13.22
CA ALA A 82 -17.87 -4.18 -12.50
C ALA A 82 -19.15 -3.33 -12.48
N ARG A 83 -19.85 -3.26 -13.59
CA ARG A 83 -21.13 -2.54 -13.69
C ARG A 83 -22.20 -3.10 -12.77
N ASP A 84 -22.36 -4.41 -12.74
CA ASP A 84 -23.51 -5.07 -12.14
C ASP A 84 -23.28 -5.50 -10.68
N HIS A 85 -22.03 -5.81 -10.30
CA HIS A 85 -21.74 -6.44 -8.99
C HIS A 85 -20.71 -5.71 -8.13
N LEU A 86 -19.81 -4.89 -8.71
CA LEU A 86 -18.67 -4.34 -7.94
C LEU A 86 -19.11 -3.48 -6.75
N GLY A 87 -20.17 -2.67 -6.92
CA GLY A 87 -20.68 -1.83 -5.84
C GLY A 87 -21.17 -2.64 -4.64
N ALA A 88 -21.95 -3.68 -4.90
CA ALA A 88 -22.46 -4.58 -3.86
C ALA A 88 -21.30 -5.38 -3.22
N LEU A 89 -20.35 -5.83 -4.00
CA LEU A 89 -19.15 -6.52 -3.52
C LEU A 89 -18.33 -5.65 -2.56
N LEU A 90 -18.04 -4.40 -2.94
CA LEU A 90 -17.26 -3.48 -2.10
C LEU A 90 -17.99 -3.13 -0.80
N GLN A 91 -19.33 -3.01 -0.83
CA GLN A 91 -20.14 -2.84 0.39
C GLN A 91 -20.12 -4.08 1.29
N ALA A 92 -20.07 -5.27 0.69
CA ALA A 92 -20.02 -6.53 1.43
C ALA A 92 -18.62 -6.79 2.03
N CYS A 93 -17.56 -6.17 1.49
CA CYS A 93 -16.20 -6.17 2.05
C CYS A 93 -16.10 -5.21 3.24
N ASP A 94 -16.73 -5.55 4.35
CA ASP A 94 -16.81 -4.75 5.57
C ASP A 94 -15.93 -5.26 6.73
N GLY A 95 -15.14 -6.32 6.47
CA GLY A 95 -14.27 -6.95 7.46
C GLY A 95 -14.97 -7.92 8.42
N THR A 96 -16.27 -8.18 8.22
CA THR A 96 -17.05 -9.07 9.09
C THR A 96 -17.52 -10.34 8.38
N ARG A 97 -17.46 -10.37 7.05
CA ARG A 97 -17.94 -11.46 6.20
C ARG A 97 -16.81 -12.23 5.59
N THR A 98 -16.95 -13.54 5.56
CA THR A 98 -16.08 -14.43 4.79
C THR A 98 -16.36 -14.31 3.29
N LEU A 99 -15.44 -14.77 2.45
CA LEU A 99 -15.62 -14.78 0.99
C LEU A 99 -16.87 -15.57 0.56
N ALA A 100 -17.20 -16.66 1.25
CA ALA A 100 -18.42 -17.44 0.97
C ALA A 100 -19.67 -16.59 1.25
N GLN A 101 -19.75 -15.93 2.41
CA GLN A 101 -20.86 -15.06 2.77
C GLN A 101 -20.99 -13.85 1.83
N ILE A 102 -19.86 -13.27 1.41
CA ILE A 102 -19.85 -12.20 0.40
C ILE A 102 -20.42 -12.72 -0.92
N GLY A 103 -19.99 -13.90 -1.37
CA GLY A 103 -20.48 -14.51 -2.61
C GLY A 103 -21.97 -14.77 -2.59
N GLU A 104 -22.50 -15.24 -1.46
CA GLU A 104 -23.95 -15.45 -1.25
C GLU A 104 -24.72 -14.13 -1.23
N THR A 105 -24.25 -13.16 -0.44
CA THR A 105 -24.91 -11.85 -0.28
C THR A 105 -24.99 -11.07 -1.60
N THR A 106 -23.97 -11.18 -2.43
CA THR A 106 -23.87 -10.46 -3.71
C THR A 106 -24.39 -11.25 -4.92
N GLY A 107 -24.73 -12.51 -4.71
CA GLY A 107 -25.23 -13.39 -5.77
C GLY A 107 -24.18 -13.88 -6.79
N ILE A 108 -22.89 -13.56 -6.56
CA ILE A 108 -21.80 -13.98 -7.48
C ILE A 108 -21.20 -15.34 -7.15
N GLY A 109 -21.61 -15.92 -6.03
CA GLY A 109 -21.12 -17.18 -5.52
C GLY A 109 -19.70 -17.12 -4.95
N PRO A 110 -19.27 -18.17 -4.21
CA PRO A 110 -17.97 -18.18 -3.52
C PRO A 110 -16.76 -18.03 -4.46
N ASN A 111 -16.83 -18.65 -5.65
CA ASN A 111 -15.75 -18.55 -6.64
C ASN A 111 -15.63 -17.14 -7.23
N GLY A 112 -16.75 -16.50 -7.56
CA GLY A 112 -16.76 -15.13 -8.05
C GLY A 112 -16.24 -14.15 -7.00
N ALA A 113 -16.63 -14.34 -5.73
CA ALA A 113 -16.11 -13.53 -4.62
C ALA A 113 -14.59 -13.72 -4.46
N PHE A 114 -14.09 -14.97 -4.50
CA PHE A 114 -12.67 -15.26 -4.43
C PHE A 114 -11.88 -14.54 -5.55
N GLU A 115 -12.34 -14.65 -6.79
CA GLU A 115 -11.67 -14.06 -7.96
C GLU A 115 -11.68 -12.52 -7.89
N ALA A 116 -12.81 -11.94 -7.55
CA ALA A 116 -12.95 -10.49 -7.43
C ALA A 116 -12.12 -9.93 -6.27
N VAL A 117 -12.16 -10.57 -5.09
CA VAL A 117 -11.34 -10.15 -3.94
C VAL A 117 -9.86 -10.35 -4.22
N SER A 118 -9.45 -11.41 -4.92
CA SER A 118 -8.05 -11.59 -5.34
C SER A 118 -7.55 -10.43 -6.20
N LEU A 119 -8.35 -9.96 -7.15
CA LEU A 119 -8.03 -8.79 -7.98
C LEU A 119 -7.95 -7.51 -7.14
N LEU A 120 -8.95 -7.27 -6.27
CA LEU A 120 -8.99 -6.08 -5.41
C LEU A 120 -7.82 -6.06 -4.40
N TRP A 121 -7.46 -7.22 -3.85
CA TRP A 121 -6.30 -7.37 -2.97
C TRP A 121 -4.99 -7.08 -3.69
N THR A 122 -4.78 -7.68 -4.87
CA THR A 122 -3.60 -7.40 -5.70
C THR A 122 -3.52 -5.93 -6.08
N GLY A 123 -4.67 -5.30 -6.29
CA GLY A 123 -4.79 -3.87 -6.56
C GLY A 123 -4.59 -2.97 -5.32
N GLY A 124 -4.54 -3.54 -4.12
CA GLY A 124 -4.41 -2.79 -2.87
C GLY A 124 -5.68 -1.99 -2.50
N ILE A 125 -6.85 -2.50 -2.89
CA ILE A 125 -8.16 -1.88 -2.60
C ILE A 125 -8.76 -2.43 -1.32
N VAL A 126 -8.57 -3.73 -1.07
CA VAL A 126 -9.03 -4.39 0.15
C VAL A 126 -7.84 -4.85 0.99
N GLU A 127 -8.09 -5.11 2.26
CA GLU A 127 -7.15 -5.69 3.23
C GLU A 127 -7.88 -6.69 4.13
N GLU A 128 -7.14 -7.42 4.98
CA GLU A 128 -7.74 -8.29 6.00
C GLU A 128 -8.47 -7.45 7.04
N GLY A 129 -9.70 -7.81 7.34
CA GLY A 129 -10.47 -7.24 8.44
C GLY A 129 -10.00 -7.80 9.77
N ASP A 130 -10.13 -6.99 10.82
CA ASP A 130 -9.81 -7.38 12.19
C ASP A 130 -10.87 -6.84 13.14
N THR A 131 -11.40 -7.70 13.98
CA THR A 131 -12.44 -7.37 14.96
C THR A 131 -11.88 -7.09 16.34
N ALA A 132 -10.56 -7.24 16.53
CA ALA A 132 -9.93 -6.94 17.81
C ALA A 132 -10.00 -5.43 18.10
N PRO A 133 -10.10 -5.04 19.39
CA PRO A 133 -10.21 -3.64 19.77
C PRO A 133 -9.00 -2.84 19.31
N LEU A 134 -9.25 -1.61 18.90
CA LEU A 134 -8.20 -0.63 18.63
C LEU A 134 -7.55 -0.17 19.94
N PRO A 135 -6.33 0.37 19.88
CA PRO A 135 -5.69 0.99 21.04
C PRO A 135 -6.50 2.21 21.53
N ASP A 136 -6.26 2.59 22.77
CA ASP A 136 -6.78 3.82 23.35
C ASP A 136 -5.58 4.66 23.86
N PRO A 137 -5.35 5.86 23.31
CA PRO A 137 -6.15 6.54 22.27
C PRO A 137 -6.11 5.85 20.91
N GLN A 138 -7.16 6.03 20.10
CA GLN A 138 -7.17 5.56 18.73
C GLN A 138 -6.23 6.42 17.86
N PRO A 139 -5.59 5.83 16.83
CA PRO A 139 -4.77 6.60 15.91
C PRO A 139 -5.60 7.64 15.16
N ALA A 140 -4.99 8.79 14.87
CA ALA A 140 -5.61 9.81 14.05
C ALA A 140 -6.05 9.25 12.68
N PRO A 141 -7.11 9.80 12.05
CA PRO A 141 -7.62 9.30 10.77
C PRO A 141 -6.55 9.21 9.68
N GLU A 142 -5.62 10.14 9.62
CA GLU A 142 -4.52 10.19 8.66
C GLU A 142 -3.55 9.02 8.89
N LEU A 143 -3.19 8.76 10.14
CA LEU A 143 -2.34 7.63 10.51
C LEU A 143 -3.06 6.30 10.22
N ALA A 144 -4.35 6.19 10.56
CA ALA A 144 -5.14 5.02 10.23
C ALA A 144 -5.20 4.75 8.72
N CYS A 145 -5.33 5.79 7.88
CA CYS A 145 -5.25 5.66 6.41
C CYS A 145 -3.85 5.22 5.95
N LEU A 146 -2.79 5.73 6.55
CA LEU A 146 -1.41 5.33 6.25
C LEU A 146 -1.18 3.86 6.60
N LEU A 147 -1.58 3.43 7.79
CA LEU A 147 -1.45 2.04 8.24
C LEU A 147 -2.26 1.08 7.37
N SER A 148 -3.49 1.46 6.98
CA SER A 148 -4.33 0.67 6.07
C SER A 148 -3.70 0.53 4.69
N ARG A 149 -2.95 1.52 4.21
CA ARG A 149 -2.30 1.46 2.90
C ARG A 149 -0.98 0.70 2.90
N LEU A 150 -0.22 0.76 3.99
CA LEU A 150 1.17 0.29 4.05
C LEU A 150 1.41 -0.79 5.12
N GLY A 151 0.54 -0.94 6.11
CA GLY A 151 0.79 -1.75 7.30
C GLY A 151 1.02 -3.23 7.00
N ASP A 152 0.40 -3.76 5.95
CA ASP A 152 0.57 -5.15 5.50
C ASP A 152 1.68 -5.34 4.44
N SER A 153 2.35 -4.26 4.03
CA SER A 153 3.31 -4.29 2.91
C SER A 153 4.53 -5.16 3.16
N THR A 154 4.89 -5.36 4.42
CA THR A 154 6.03 -6.19 4.84
C THR A 154 5.62 -7.61 5.24
N GLY A 155 4.33 -7.90 5.31
CA GLY A 155 3.79 -9.17 5.82
C GLY A 155 3.96 -9.36 7.35
N VAL A 156 4.41 -8.33 8.07
CA VAL A 156 4.56 -8.36 9.54
C VAL A 156 3.22 -8.17 10.25
N ASN A 157 2.35 -7.34 9.66
CA ASN A 157 1.02 -7.07 10.21
C ASN A 157 -0.04 -7.75 9.34
N ASP A 158 -1.02 -8.37 9.97
CA ASP A 158 -2.13 -9.00 9.28
C ASP A 158 -3.19 -7.97 8.82
N SER A 159 -3.31 -6.84 9.55
CA SER A 159 -4.28 -5.78 9.28
C SER A 159 -3.74 -4.42 9.73
N TRP A 160 -4.40 -3.33 9.32
CA TRP A 160 -4.05 -2.00 9.82
C TRP A 160 -4.33 -1.86 11.33
N GLN A 161 -5.32 -2.56 11.85
CA GLN A 161 -5.62 -2.60 13.29
C GLN A 161 -4.50 -3.29 14.06
N ASP A 162 -3.95 -4.38 13.52
CA ASP A 162 -2.77 -5.04 14.09
C ASP A 162 -1.56 -4.10 14.09
N ALA A 163 -1.33 -3.40 12.97
CA ALA A 163 -0.28 -2.38 12.87
C ALA A 163 -0.48 -1.26 13.91
N ALA A 164 -1.72 -0.79 14.11
CA ALA A 164 -2.04 0.24 15.10
C ALA A 164 -1.77 -0.22 16.54
N ARG A 165 -2.14 -1.47 16.88
CA ARG A 165 -1.85 -2.04 18.20
C ARG A 165 -0.35 -2.19 18.44
N ARG A 166 0.40 -2.64 17.46
CA ARG A 166 1.87 -2.74 17.55
C ARG A 166 2.52 -1.37 17.70
N LEU A 167 2.00 -0.38 16.97
CA LEU A 167 2.48 0.99 17.08
C LEU A 167 2.20 1.56 18.48
N ALA A 168 1.02 1.33 19.03
CA ALA A 168 0.66 1.77 20.38
C ALA A 168 1.46 1.03 21.49
N ALA A 169 1.92 -0.17 21.21
CA ALA A 169 2.79 -0.93 22.13
C ALA A 169 4.28 -0.60 21.97
N ALA A 170 4.63 0.15 20.91
CA ALA A 170 6.02 0.50 20.65
C ALA A 170 6.47 1.63 21.59
N ARG A 171 7.70 1.49 22.10
CA ARG A 171 8.39 2.51 22.90
C ARG A 171 9.51 3.11 22.08
N VAL A 172 9.47 4.41 21.85
CA VAL A 172 10.45 5.10 21.01
C VAL A 172 11.23 6.11 21.84
N ALA A 173 12.53 5.91 21.95
CA ALA A 173 13.44 6.91 22.52
C ALA A 173 13.87 7.87 21.41
N VAL A 174 13.79 9.17 21.65
CA VAL A 174 14.24 10.22 20.71
C VAL A 174 15.29 11.05 21.41
N THR A 175 16.50 11.10 20.85
CA THR A 175 17.64 11.82 21.42
C THR A 175 18.35 12.66 20.35
N GLY A 176 19.17 13.60 20.77
CA GLY A 176 19.95 14.47 19.89
C GLY A 176 19.75 15.96 20.17
N ASP A 177 19.61 16.78 19.12
CA ASP A 177 19.34 18.21 19.25
C ASP A 177 17.99 18.45 19.93
N ALA A 178 17.99 19.17 21.04
CA ALA A 178 16.83 19.32 21.93
C ALA A 178 15.61 19.99 21.26
N ASP A 179 15.85 20.96 20.39
CA ASP A 179 14.78 21.67 19.68
C ASP A 179 14.14 20.74 18.65
N LEU A 180 14.97 20.02 17.89
CA LEU A 180 14.48 19.02 16.91
C LEU A 180 13.74 17.85 17.56
N VAL A 181 14.22 17.38 18.72
CA VAL A 181 13.57 16.34 19.52
C VAL A 181 12.19 16.79 19.95
N GLY A 182 12.07 18.02 20.48
CA GLY A 182 10.79 18.60 20.90
C GLY A 182 9.80 18.75 19.74
N GLU A 183 10.26 19.23 18.59
CA GLU A 183 9.43 19.37 17.38
C GLU A 183 8.95 18.01 16.86
N LEU A 184 9.85 17.02 16.79
CA LEU A 184 9.48 15.68 16.32
C LEU A 184 8.44 15.03 17.23
N ILE A 185 8.66 15.03 18.56
CA ILE A 185 7.73 14.43 19.51
C ILE A 185 6.37 15.14 19.44
N GLY A 186 6.36 16.49 19.33
CA GLY A 186 5.13 17.27 19.20
C GLY A 186 4.36 17.00 17.89
N ALA A 187 5.04 16.51 16.86
CA ALA A 187 4.43 16.17 15.57
C ALA A 187 3.98 14.69 15.46
N LEU A 188 4.44 13.82 16.35
CA LEU A 188 4.07 12.41 16.34
C LEU A 188 2.63 12.20 16.82
N ASP A 189 1.97 11.18 16.28
CA ASP A 189 0.64 10.77 16.74
C ASP A 189 0.71 10.32 18.21
N PRO A 190 -0.24 10.78 19.06
CA PRO A 190 -0.24 10.45 20.50
C PRO A 190 -0.46 8.94 20.79
N THR A 191 -0.81 8.15 19.80
CA THR A 191 -0.87 6.68 19.92
C THR A 191 0.52 6.08 20.15
N LEU A 192 1.58 6.76 19.68
CA LEU A 192 2.95 6.30 19.81
C LEU A 192 3.56 6.79 21.14
N ASP A 193 4.08 5.87 21.97
CA ASP A 193 4.86 6.20 23.17
C ASP A 193 6.28 6.66 22.77
N ALA A 194 6.40 7.95 22.42
CA ALA A 194 7.67 8.57 22.06
C ALA A 194 8.13 9.52 23.19
N ARG A 195 9.36 9.37 23.64
CA ARG A 195 9.92 10.17 24.73
C ARG A 195 11.27 10.80 24.37
N ALA A 196 11.49 12.01 24.88
CA ALA A 196 12.78 12.72 24.82
C ALA A 196 13.74 12.09 25.86
N ALA A 197 14.43 11.03 25.49
CA ALA A 197 15.35 10.30 26.37
C ALA A 197 16.34 9.47 25.56
N ASP A 198 17.41 9.08 26.21
CA ASP A 198 18.32 8.07 25.69
C ASP A 198 17.65 6.70 25.63
N ALA A 199 18.15 5.82 24.75
CA ALA A 199 17.65 4.46 24.61
C ALA A 199 17.84 3.66 25.89
N GLU A 200 16.85 2.82 26.20
CA GLU A 200 16.83 1.88 27.33
C GLU A 200 16.53 0.46 26.86
N PRO A 201 16.91 -0.58 27.65
CA PRO A 201 16.51 -1.93 27.32
C PRO A 201 15.00 -2.08 27.18
N GLY A 202 14.56 -2.71 26.11
CA GLY A 202 13.13 -2.92 25.82
C GLY A 202 12.47 -1.79 25.02
N ASP A 203 13.22 -0.75 24.60
CA ASP A 203 12.74 0.16 23.58
C ASP A 203 12.64 -0.55 22.23
N THR A 204 11.59 -0.22 21.49
CA THR A 204 11.35 -0.77 20.17
C THR A 204 12.24 -0.11 19.11
N LEU A 205 12.54 1.17 19.33
CA LEU A 205 13.36 1.98 18.42
C LEU A 205 14.00 3.14 19.16
N ALA A 206 15.24 3.44 18.83
CA ALA A 206 15.88 4.72 19.13
C ALA A 206 15.97 5.57 17.86
N VAL A 207 15.57 6.83 17.95
CA VAL A 207 15.72 7.83 16.89
C VAL A 207 16.75 8.85 17.32
N VAL A 208 17.81 9.02 16.54
CA VAL A 208 18.86 10.00 16.81
C VAL A 208 18.80 11.13 15.82
N LEU A 209 18.44 12.32 16.33
CA LEU A 209 18.33 13.54 15.54
C LEU A 209 19.63 14.35 15.66
N GLY A 210 20.16 14.78 14.53
CA GLY A 210 21.37 15.62 14.55
C GLY A 210 21.48 16.49 13.32
N THR A 211 22.30 17.52 13.48
CA THR A 211 22.81 18.34 12.36
C THR A 211 24.20 17.86 11.95
N THR A 212 24.77 18.44 10.89
CA THR A 212 26.12 18.14 10.43
C THR A 212 27.14 18.38 11.56
N GLY A 213 27.91 17.32 11.91
CA GLY A 213 28.93 17.37 12.96
C GLY A 213 28.45 16.99 14.38
N SER A 214 27.20 16.59 14.54
CA SER A 214 26.69 16.07 15.80
C SER A 214 27.30 14.69 16.13
N PRO A 215 27.73 14.44 17.40
CA PRO A 215 28.36 13.17 17.79
C PRO A 215 27.28 12.06 17.95
N ALA A 216 26.83 11.49 16.83
CA ALA A 216 25.85 10.41 16.85
C ALA A 216 26.48 9.01 17.00
N ASP A 217 27.82 8.90 16.98
CA ASP A 217 28.50 7.60 16.94
C ASP A 217 28.43 6.87 18.30
N GLY A 218 28.51 7.58 19.41
CA GLY A 218 28.38 7.00 20.74
C GLY A 218 26.97 6.41 21.03
N GLU A 219 25.93 7.02 20.43
CA GLU A 219 24.56 6.50 20.57
C GLU A 219 24.35 5.22 19.75
N ALA A 220 25.00 5.08 18.62
CA ALA A 220 24.96 3.86 17.82
C ALA A 220 25.59 2.67 18.58
N GLU A 221 26.73 2.87 19.21
CA GLU A 221 27.39 1.84 20.05
C GLU A 221 26.52 1.49 21.26
N ARG A 222 25.90 2.49 21.88
CA ARG A 222 25.00 2.29 23.02
C ARG A 222 23.78 1.46 22.61
N CYS A 223 23.06 1.83 21.55
CA CYS A 223 21.91 1.10 21.05
C CYS A 223 22.27 -0.34 20.68
N TRP A 224 23.45 -0.52 20.05
CA TRP A 224 23.98 -1.84 19.73
C TRP A 224 24.18 -2.70 21.00
N GLY A 225 24.80 -2.14 22.04
CA GLY A 225 25.02 -2.82 23.30
C GLY A 225 23.72 -3.15 24.05
N LEU A 226 22.65 -2.39 23.86
CA LEU A 226 21.33 -2.60 24.45
C LEU A 226 20.43 -3.52 23.60
N GLY A 227 20.83 -3.87 22.38
CA GLY A 227 20.00 -4.62 21.44
C GLY A 227 18.79 -3.83 20.91
N VAL A 228 18.87 -2.49 20.92
CA VAL A 228 17.79 -1.59 20.48
C VAL A 228 18.04 -1.15 19.05
N PRO A 229 17.07 -1.33 18.12
CA PRO A 229 17.17 -0.79 16.77
C PRO A 229 17.33 0.72 16.77
N LEU A 230 18.13 1.24 15.82
CA LEU A 230 18.47 2.65 15.71
C LEU A 230 18.08 3.19 14.33
N LEU A 231 17.43 4.35 14.31
CA LEU A 231 17.21 5.15 13.12
C LEU A 231 17.90 6.50 13.26
N ARG A 232 18.83 6.80 12.38
CA ARG A 232 19.48 8.13 12.33
C ARG A 232 18.69 9.07 11.43
N VAL A 233 18.51 10.30 11.88
CA VAL A 233 17.94 11.37 11.08
C VAL A 233 18.90 12.56 11.14
N ARG A 234 19.38 12.98 9.99
CA ARG A 234 20.28 14.14 9.86
C ARG A 234 19.58 15.26 9.11
N ILE A 235 19.61 16.44 9.69
CA ILE A 235 19.05 17.64 9.10
C ILE A 235 20.21 18.55 8.67
N GLU A 236 20.26 18.86 7.39
CA GLU A 236 21.21 19.76 6.76
C GLU A 236 20.43 20.90 6.09
N HIS A 237 21.09 22.02 5.75
CA HIS A 237 20.45 23.26 5.32
C HIS A 237 19.26 23.10 4.34
N GLU A 238 19.32 22.15 3.42
CA GLU A 238 18.27 21.95 2.40
C GLU A 238 17.87 20.48 2.25
N ALA A 239 18.33 19.60 3.14
CA ALA A 239 18.10 18.18 3.04
C ALA A 239 17.87 17.52 4.40
N VAL A 240 16.97 16.57 4.43
CA VAL A 240 16.79 15.65 5.56
C VAL A 240 17.16 14.26 5.08
N THR A 241 18.16 13.68 5.74
CA THR A 241 18.57 12.28 5.50
C THR A 241 17.99 11.42 6.60
N VAL A 242 17.12 10.46 6.23
CA VAL A 242 16.55 9.46 7.13
C VAL A 242 17.25 8.14 6.88
N GLY A 243 18.00 7.66 7.88
CA GLY A 243 18.80 6.46 7.79
C GLY A 243 20.28 6.71 8.15
N PRO A 244 21.08 5.64 8.27
CA PRO A 244 20.66 4.24 8.16
C PRO A 244 19.73 3.80 9.29
N TYR A 245 18.88 2.81 9.01
CA TYR A 245 18.24 1.99 10.03
C TYR A 245 19.18 0.83 10.35
N ILE A 246 19.46 0.64 11.63
CA ILE A 246 20.38 -0.38 12.12
C ILE A 246 19.64 -1.22 13.15
N ASP A 247 19.59 -2.51 12.93
CA ASP A 247 19.01 -3.47 13.87
C ASP A 247 20.09 -4.43 14.36
N PRO A 248 20.40 -4.44 15.67
CA PRO A 248 21.43 -5.32 16.22
C PRO A 248 21.19 -6.80 15.96
N GLY A 249 19.93 -7.20 15.68
CA GLY A 249 19.55 -8.58 15.43
C GLY A 249 19.98 -9.10 14.06
N PHE A 250 20.13 -8.22 13.06
CA PHE A 250 20.42 -8.66 11.68
C PHE A 250 21.23 -7.67 10.82
N SER A 251 21.45 -6.43 11.26
CA SER A 251 22.31 -5.50 10.53
C SER A 251 23.78 -5.83 10.77
N PRO A 252 24.65 -5.65 9.77
CA PRO A 252 26.09 -5.70 10.02
C PRO A 252 26.49 -4.57 10.98
N CYS A 253 27.57 -4.79 11.76
CA CYS A 253 28.18 -3.72 12.55
C CYS A 253 28.53 -2.52 11.66
N LEU A 254 28.43 -1.33 12.24
CA LEU A 254 28.92 -0.08 11.63
C LEU A 254 30.43 -0.08 11.49
#